data_06e2c33aaeafaffea88b29684370e7c8
#
_entry.id   06e2c33aaeafaffea88b29684370e7c8
#
_cell.length_a   1.000
_cell.length_b   1.000
_cell.length_c   1.000
_cell.angle_alpha   90.00
_cell.angle_beta   90.00
_cell.angle_gamma   90.00
#
_symmetry.space_group_name_H-M   'P 1'
#
loop_
_entity.id
_entity.type
_entity.pdbx_description
1 polymer ?
#
loop_
_entity_poly.entity_id
_entity_poly.type
_entity_poly.pdbx_seq_one_letter_code
_entity_poly.pdbx_strand_id
1 'polypeptide(L)'
;MRTLFLAVLLMPLALLGQSDTAAASYQRQAIYSVSGAFTEVDNWNAGGENSSNVSFLLRENWTNKGMNFTTVHLLEGNYGLSRQAGTLTKNADRLEFTTTLTGSPKRTEWNLSSQFNVRTQLAPGYAKGDTSGVPISTFAAPIYGQFSFGVGNNSLDHWQVFLSPLAGKSTTVLDADLRNKAAFGVDTGATWRLEAGAKITLNYNQQFSEVFSVTAKSDIFYNYWAPLSATDFMLDIIALYKIKEAFSVNAHVQLIRDIDQIDAWQRRSVLGVGLAYTIK
;
A
#
# COMPACT_ATOMS: atom_id res chain seq x y z
N MET A 1 -19.95 22.76 1.34
CA MET A 1 -19.35 21.60 0.64
C MET A 1 -18.38 20.77 1.51
N ARG A 2 -18.23 21.04 2.82
CA ARG A 2 -17.37 20.26 3.73
C ARG A 2 -17.99 18.97 4.30
N THR A 3 -19.31 18.83 4.21
CA THR A 3 -20.06 17.70 4.82
C THR A 3 -20.23 16.47 3.94
N LEU A 4 -19.99 16.57 2.63
CA LEU A 4 -20.18 15.42 1.71
C LEU A 4 -19.01 14.41 1.72
N PHE A 5 -17.79 14.86 2.06
CA PHE A 5 -16.60 14.00 2.08
C PHE A 5 -16.55 13.04 3.28
N LEU A 6 -17.16 13.41 4.40
CA LEU A 6 -17.21 12.57 5.60
C LEU A 6 -18.20 11.39 5.45
N ALA A 7 -19.24 11.56 4.64
CA ALA A 7 -20.27 10.55 4.42
C ALA A 7 -19.77 9.37 3.55
N VAL A 8 -18.83 9.62 2.62
CA VAL A 8 -18.26 8.56 1.76
C VAL A 8 -17.26 7.68 2.53
N LEU A 9 -16.58 8.23 3.54
CA LEU A 9 -15.64 7.45 4.36
C LEU A 9 -16.35 6.53 5.36
N LEU A 10 -17.61 6.82 5.72
CA LEU A 10 -18.41 6.04 6.68
C LEU A 10 -19.30 4.98 6.02
N MET A 11 -19.50 5.04 4.70
CA MET A 11 -20.36 4.11 3.98
C MET A 11 -19.94 2.64 4.03
N PRO A 12 -18.65 2.26 4.01
CA PRO A 12 -18.27 0.85 4.14
C PRO A 12 -18.47 0.28 5.56
N LEU A 13 -18.55 1.12 6.60
CA LEU A 13 -18.82 0.64 7.96
C LEU A 13 -20.29 0.25 8.18
N ALA A 14 -21.23 0.85 7.46
CA ALA A 14 -22.66 0.57 7.61
C ALA A 14 -23.09 -0.78 6.97
N LEU A 15 -22.29 -1.31 6.04
CA LEU A 15 -22.52 -2.64 5.43
C LEU A 15 -22.06 -3.80 6.32
N LEU A 16 -21.41 -3.55 7.45
CA LEU A 16 -20.95 -4.56 8.40
C LEU A 16 -22.05 -5.08 9.33
N GLY A 17 -23.27 -4.56 9.24
CA GLY A 17 -24.37 -4.79 10.20
C GLY A 17 -25.40 -5.86 9.84
N GLN A 18 -25.30 -6.57 8.72
CA GLN A 18 -26.23 -7.67 8.41
C GLN A 18 -25.57 -9.03 8.69
N SER A 19 -25.75 -9.51 9.90
CA SER A 19 -25.43 -10.90 10.27
C SER A 19 -26.51 -11.84 9.71
N ASP A 20 -26.28 -12.41 8.53
CA ASP A 20 -26.95 -13.62 8.12
C ASP A 20 -26.45 -14.78 9.00
N THR A 21 -27.38 -15.51 9.63
CA THR A 21 -27.15 -16.55 10.64
C THR A 21 -26.61 -17.87 10.08
N ALA A 22 -26.07 -17.94 8.90
CA ALA A 22 -25.29 -19.07 8.39
C ALA A 22 -23.81 -18.85 8.70
N ALA A 23 -23.14 -19.88 9.20
CA ALA A 23 -21.77 -19.87 9.73
C ALA A 23 -20.78 -19.00 8.94
N ALA A 24 -20.79 -17.71 9.20
CA ALA A 24 -19.82 -16.79 8.66
C ALA A 24 -18.46 -17.12 9.28
N SER A 25 -17.47 -17.46 8.47
CA SER A 25 -16.11 -17.67 8.98
C SER A 25 -15.36 -16.36 8.93
N TYR A 26 -14.83 -15.95 10.08
CA TYR A 26 -13.92 -14.81 10.21
C TYR A 26 -12.49 -15.32 10.31
N GLN A 27 -11.60 -14.74 9.51
CA GLN A 27 -10.18 -15.01 9.56
C GLN A 27 -9.44 -13.68 9.65
N ARG A 28 -8.44 -13.61 10.52
CA ARG A 28 -7.57 -12.45 10.68
C ARG A 28 -6.11 -12.89 10.56
N GLN A 29 -5.36 -12.19 9.73
CA GLN A 29 -3.93 -12.37 9.60
C GLN A 29 -3.26 -11.03 9.77
N ALA A 30 -2.21 -10.94 10.57
CA ALA A 30 -1.50 -9.68 10.74
C ALA A 30 0.01 -9.87 10.86
N ILE A 31 0.75 -8.87 10.39
CA ILE A 31 2.20 -8.72 10.57
C ILE A 31 2.44 -7.31 11.07
N TYR A 32 3.08 -7.21 12.23
CA TYR A 32 3.59 -5.96 12.79
C TYR A 32 5.09 -6.13 12.96
N SER A 33 5.88 -5.23 12.39
CA SER A 33 7.33 -5.32 12.47
C SER A 33 7.98 -3.98 12.75
N VAL A 34 8.98 -4.01 13.62
CA VAL A 34 9.93 -2.91 13.84
C VAL A 34 11.31 -3.46 13.57
N SER A 35 12.03 -2.84 12.67
CA SER A 35 13.39 -3.24 12.32
C SER A 35 14.34 -2.05 12.28
N GLY A 36 15.61 -2.30 12.54
CA GLY A 36 16.65 -1.28 12.55
C GLY A 36 17.98 -1.80 12.03
N ALA A 37 18.82 -0.86 11.62
CA ALA A 37 20.22 -1.07 11.29
C ALA A 37 21.03 0.14 11.75
N PHE A 38 22.23 -0.10 12.25
CA PHE A 38 23.16 0.92 12.74
C PHE A 38 24.52 0.70 12.12
N THR A 39 25.19 1.80 11.76
CA THR A 39 26.60 1.83 11.41
C THR A 39 27.24 2.94 12.22
N GLU A 40 28.24 2.61 13.00
CA GLU A 40 29.05 3.56 13.76
C GLU A 40 30.50 3.43 13.33
N VAL A 41 31.12 4.56 13.03
CA VAL A 41 32.52 4.65 12.67
C VAL A 41 33.17 5.76 13.49
N ASP A 42 34.28 5.45 14.13
CA ASP A 42 35.12 6.40 14.85
C ASP A 42 36.57 6.15 14.44
N ASN A 43 37.26 7.21 14.03
CA ASN A 43 38.67 7.16 13.56
C ASN A 43 38.92 6.08 12.50
N TRP A 44 37.91 5.76 11.66
CA TRP A 44 37.95 4.73 10.65
C TRP A 44 38.65 5.23 9.38
N ASN A 45 39.89 4.80 9.16
CA ASN A 45 40.78 5.34 8.12
C ASN A 45 40.33 4.98 6.68
N ALA A 46 39.44 3.98 6.51
CA ALA A 46 38.92 3.60 5.19
C ALA A 46 37.75 4.49 4.73
N GLY A 47 37.34 5.49 5.55
CA GLY A 47 36.15 6.31 5.28
C GLY A 47 34.84 5.64 5.71
N GLY A 48 33.79 6.43 5.79
CA GLY A 48 32.45 5.99 6.21
C GLY A 48 31.73 7.09 6.98
N GLU A 49 30.43 6.91 7.16
CA GLU A 49 29.59 7.85 7.90
C GLU A 49 28.68 7.07 8.87
N ASN A 50 28.45 7.65 10.04
CA ASN A 50 27.49 7.12 10.99
C ASN A 50 26.09 7.15 10.39
N SER A 51 25.41 6.03 10.44
CA SER A 51 24.05 5.91 9.94
C SER A 51 23.17 5.06 10.85
N SER A 52 21.91 5.39 10.88
CA SER A 52 20.90 4.56 11.55
C SER A 52 19.60 4.58 10.73
N ASN A 53 18.94 3.43 10.69
CA ASN A 53 17.65 3.28 10.04
C ASN A 53 16.69 2.59 11.00
N VAL A 54 15.45 3.09 11.04
CA VAL A 54 14.34 2.44 11.73
C VAL A 54 13.17 2.35 10.77
N SER A 55 12.55 1.18 10.69
CA SER A 55 11.38 0.93 9.84
C SER A 55 10.27 0.26 10.63
N PHE A 56 9.06 0.75 10.45
CA PHE A 56 7.82 0.17 10.95
C PHE A 56 7.03 -0.38 9.77
N LEU A 57 6.49 -1.59 9.92
CA LEU A 57 5.63 -2.23 8.94
C LEU A 57 4.38 -2.76 9.66
N LEU A 58 3.24 -2.47 9.07
CA LEU A 58 1.92 -2.98 9.44
C LEU A 58 1.30 -3.61 8.21
N ARG A 59 0.82 -4.84 8.34
CA ARG A 59 -0.05 -5.48 7.36
C ARG A 59 -1.10 -6.29 8.09
N GLU A 60 -2.36 -5.99 7.85
CA GLU A 60 -3.46 -6.64 8.52
C GLU A 60 -4.56 -6.98 7.52
N ASN A 61 -4.96 -8.25 7.50
CA ASN A 61 -5.95 -8.79 6.59
C ASN A 61 -7.11 -9.39 7.41
N TRP A 62 -8.33 -8.97 7.13
CA TRP A 62 -9.55 -9.52 7.67
C TRP A 62 -10.40 -10.09 6.55
N THR A 63 -10.73 -11.37 6.64
CA THR A 63 -11.61 -12.07 5.69
C THR A 63 -12.88 -12.51 6.38
N ASN A 64 -14.00 -12.04 5.89
CA ASN A 64 -15.33 -12.49 6.29
C ASN A 64 -15.94 -13.27 5.13
N LYS A 65 -16.21 -14.56 5.35
CA LYS A 65 -16.87 -15.42 4.37
C LYS A 65 -18.33 -15.62 4.78
N GLY A 66 -19.26 -15.02 4.03
CA GLY A 66 -20.70 -15.27 4.12
C GLY A 66 -21.16 -16.26 3.05
N MET A 67 -22.46 -16.56 3.03
CA MET A 67 -23.04 -17.51 2.05
C MET A 67 -22.94 -17.02 0.60
N ASN A 68 -23.17 -15.73 0.37
CA ASN A 68 -23.27 -15.14 -0.96
C ASN A 68 -22.08 -14.25 -1.32
N PHE A 69 -21.34 -13.78 -0.31
CA PHE A 69 -20.25 -12.82 -0.49
C PHE A 69 -19.08 -13.13 0.44
N THR A 70 -17.89 -12.91 -0.06
CA THR A 70 -16.66 -12.83 0.74
C THR A 70 -16.18 -11.40 0.74
N THR A 71 -15.89 -10.85 1.91
CA THR A 71 -15.31 -9.53 2.07
C THR A 71 -13.89 -9.68 2.61
N VAL A 72 -12.94 -9.03 1.95
CA VAL A 72 -11.54 -8.98 2.37
C VAL A 72 -11.17 -7.52 2.61
N HIS A 73 -10.67 -7.21 3.80
CA HIS A 73 -10.12 -5.90 4.14
C HIS A 73 -8.63 -6.04 4.38
N LEU A 74 -7.84 -5.20 3.75
CA LEU A 74 -6.39 -5.17 3.89
C LEU A 74 -5.96 -3.76 4.29
N LEU A 75 -5.32 -3.65 5.46
CA LEU A 75 -4.66 -2.44 5.94
C LEU A 75 -3.15 -2.64 5.83
N GLU A 76 -2.49 -1.74 5.13
CA GLU A 76 -1.04 -1.75 4.94
C GLU A 76 -0.47 -0.41 5.37
N GLY A 77 0.60 -0.44 6.14
CA GLY A 77 1.32 0.74 6.56
C GLY A 77 2.83 0.49 6.58
N ASN A 78 3.60 1.44 6.12
CA ASN A 78 5.02 1.46 6.38
C ASN A 78 5.48 2.89 6.68
N TYR A 79 6.36 3.01 7.65
CA TYR A 79 7.00 4.28 8.01
C TYR A 79 8.46 4.04 8.31
N GLY A 80 9.34 4.80 7.70
CA GLY A 80 10.77 4.63 7.85
C GLY A 80 11.50 5.95 7.98
N LEU A 81 12.46 5.95 8.89
CA LEU A 81 13.38 7.06 9.12
C LEU A 81 14.81 6.60 8.93
N SER A 82 15.62 7.43 8.32
CA SER A 82 17.06 7.24 8.16
C SER A 82 17.78 8.47 8.69
N ARG A 83 18.82 8.24 9.47
CA ARG A 83 19.75 9.29 9.90
C ARG A 83 21.12 8.98 9.33
N GLN A 84 21.71 9.93 8.59
CA GLN A 84 23.04 9.82 8.02
C GLN A 84 23.77 11.15 8.23
N ALA A 85 24.99 11.09 8.73
CA ALA A 85 25.80 12.27 9.05
C ALA A 85 25.02 13.33 9.87
N GLY A 86 24.19 12.90 10.82
CA GLY A 86 23.36 13.79 11.64
C GLY A 86 22.04 14.24 11.03
N THR A 87 21.83 14.10 9.71
CA THR A 87 20.60 14.50 9.01
C THR A 87 19.56 13.40 9.10
N LEU A 88 18.36 13.73 9.58
CA LEU A 88 17.21 12.81 9.64
C LEU A 88 16.35 12.99 8.39
N THR A 89 16.10 11.89 7.69
CA THR A 89 15.25 11.86 6.50
C THR A 89 14.19 10.77 6.60
N LYS A 90 13.02 11.04 6.05
CA LYS A 90 11.97 10.05 5.86
C LYS A 90 12.28 9.23 4.61
N ASN A 91 12.32 7.91 4.72
CA ASN A 91 12.62 7.01 3.59
C ASN A 91 11.46 6.05 3.25
N ALA A 92 10.41 6.04 4.05
CA ALA A 92 9.15 5.35 3.77
C ALA A 92 8.00 6.07 4.47
N ASP A 93 6.86 6.17 3.80
CA ASP A 93 5.63 6.68 4.39
C ASP A 93 4.46 6.31 3.49
N ARG A 94 3.71 5.30 3.88
CA ARG A 94 2.51 4.84 3.19
C ARG A 94 1.51 4.29 4.19
N LEU A 95 0.28 4.72 4.05
CA LEU A 95 -0.89 4.12 4.69
C LEU A 95 -1.89 3.81 3.59
N GLU A 96 -2.31 2.55 3.50
CA GLU A 96 -3.21 2.06 2.47
C GLU A 96 -4.27 1.15 3.07
N PHE A 97 -5.51 1.36 2.67
CA PHE A 97 -6.62 0.50 3.00
C PHE A 97 -7.31 0.02 1.72
N THR A 98 -7.47 -1.28 1.61
CA THR A 98 -8.18 -1.93 0.50
C THR A 98 -9.33 -2.75 1.03
N THR A 99 -10.49 -2.63 0.41
CA THR A 99 -11.63 -3.51 0.66
C THR A 99 -12.04 -4.18 -0.65
N THR A 100 -12.21 -5.48 -0.64
CA THR A 100 -12.66 -6.27 -1.79
C THR A 100 -13.91 -7.05 -1.40
N LEU A 101 -14.99 -6.86 -2.15
CA LEU A 101 -16.22 -7.63 -2.05
C LEU A 101 -16.29 -8.58 -3.25
N THR A 102 -16.35 -9.87 -3.00
CA THR A 102 -16.44 -10.92 -4.03
C THR A 102 -17.72 -11.71 -3.83
N GLY A 103 -18.55 -11.78 -4.87
CA GLY A 103 -19.71 -12.67 -4.90
C GLY A 103 -19.25 -14.14 -4.85
N SER A 104 -20.08 -15.02 -4.30
CA SER A 104 -19.81 -16.46 -4.21
C SER A 104 -20.83 -17.24 -5.03
N PRO A 105 -20.80 -17.21 -6.37
CA PRO A 105 -21.67 -18.04 -7.17
C PRO A 105 -21.24 -19.51 -7.05
N LYS A 106 -22.17 -20.40 -6.89
CA LYS A 106 -21.96 -21.84 -6.58
C LYS A 106 -21.28 -22.65 -7.69
N ARG A 107 -20.83 -22.05 -8.81
CA ARG A 107 -20.44 -22.82 -10.00
C ARG A 107 -19.19 -22.35 -10.76
N THR A 108 -18.53 -21.25 -10.37
CA THR A 108 -17.35 -20.75 -11.11
C THR A 108 -16.23 -20.34 -10.16
N GLU A 109 -15.00 -20.51 -10.59
CA GLU A 109 -13.80 -20.01 -9.88
C GLU A 109 -13.67 -18.50 -9.98
N TRP A 110 -14.24 -17.91 -11.06
CA TRP A 110 -14.28 -16.48 -11.28
C TRP A 110 -15.58 -15.87 -10.81
N ASN A 111 -15.49 -14.88 -9.96
CA ASN A 111 -16.62 -14.27 -9.28
C ASN A 111 -16.66 -12.77 -9.52
N LEU A 112 -17.87 -12.20 -9.65
CA LEU A 112 -18.00 -10.75 -9.69
C LEU A 112 -17.42 -10.15 -8.42
N SER A 113 -16.58 -9.13 -8.60
CA SER A 113 -15.88 -8.50 -7.52
C SER A 113 -15.86 -6.99 -7.68
N SER A 114 -15.91 -6.28 -6.56
CA SER A 114 -15.62 -4.85 -6.50
C SER A 114 -14.52 -4.60 -5.48
N GLN A 115 -13.68 -3.62 -5.78
CA GLN A 115 -12.59 -3.23 -4.89
C GLN A 115 -12.61 -1.72 -4.70
N PHE A 116 -12.46 -1.29 -3.44
CA PHE A 116 -12.21 0.09 -3.06
C PHE A 116 -10.85 0.17 -2.37
N ASN A 117 -10.04 1.12 -2.77
CA ASN A 117 -8.71 1.35 -2.23
C ASN A 117 -8.50 2.82 -1.93
N VAL A 118 -7.89 3.13 -0.79
CA VAL A 118 -7.43 4.47 -0.44
C VAL A 118 -5.98 4.37 0.04
N ARG A 119 -5.12 5.21 -0.52
CA ARG A 119 -3.71 5.29 -0.14
C ARG A 119 -3.30 6.74 0.09
N THR A 120 -2.53 6.96 1.14
CA THR A 120 -1.95 8.27 1.46
C THR A 120 -0.65 8.13 2.24
N GLN A 121 -0.11 9.25 2.67
CA GLN A 121 1.05 9.35 3.55
C GLN A 121 0.74 10.20 4.78
N LEU A 122 1.55 10.05 5.84
CA LEU A 122 1.29 10.59 7.17
C LEU A 122 2.08 11.86 7.48
N ALA A 123 3.26 12.03 6.87
CA ALA A 123 4.20 13.09 7.23
C ALA A 123 4.76 13.81 5.99
N PRO A 124 5.27 15.03 6.13
CA PRO A 124 5.94 15.73 5.05
C PRO A 124 7.12 14.93 4.47
N GLY A 125 7.29 14.96 3.16
CA GLY A 125 8.42 14.43 2.43
C GLY A 125 9.20 15.54 1.75
N TYR A 126 10.53 15.41 1.68
CA TYR A 126 11.43 16.38 1.09
C TYR A 126 12.26 15.72 -0.01
N ALA A 127 12.66 16.50 -1.02
CA ALA A 127 13.55 16.01 -2.06
C ALA A 127 14.91 15.62 -1.45
N LYS A 128 15.57 14.64 -2.06
CA LYS A 128 16.91 14.22 -1.60
C LYS A 128 17.89 15.39 -1.71
N GLY A 129 18.56 15.69 -0.60
CA GLY A 129 19.54 16.80 -0.53
C GLY A 129 18.90 18.19 -0.50
N ASP A 130 17.59 18.28 -0.32
CA ASP A 130 16.93 19.58 -0.21
C ASP A 130 17.27 20.29 1.10
N THR A 131 17.72 21.52 0.99
CA THR A 131 17.99 22.44 2.11
C THR A 131 16.97 23.56 2.20
N SER A 132 16.03 23.65 1.26
CA SER A 132 15.02 24.71 1.21
C SER A 132 13.93 24.55 2.26
N GLY A 133 13.73 23.31 2.77
CA GLY A 133 12.65 22.96 3.67
C GLY A 133 11.27 22.96 3.01
N VAL A 134 11.19 23.00 1.67
CA VAL A 134 9.93 22.98 0.92
C VAL A 134 9.51 21.51 0.67
N PRO A 135 8.41 21.05 1.23
CA PRO A 135 7.99 19.67 1.05
C PRO A 135 7.57 19.40 -0.40
N ILE A 136 7.86 18.19 -0.88
CA ILE A 136 7.33 17.62 -2.13
C ILE A 136 6.06 16.79 -1.91
N SER A 137 5.71 16.54 -0.67
CA SER A 137 4.49 15.86 -0.25
C SER A 137 4.21 16.18 1.22
N THR A 138 2.93 16.19 1.63
CA THR A 138 2.52 16.48 3.02
C THR A 138 1.47 15.47 3.49
N PHE A 139 0.98 15.60 4.73
CA PHE A 139 -0.13 14.78 5.21
C PHE A 139 -1.33 14.88 4.26
N ALA A 140 -1.87 13.74 3.84
CA ALA A 140 -3.01 13.65 2.93
C ALA A 140 -2.82 14.43 1.60
N ALA A 141 -1.60 14.63 1.16
CA ALA A 141 -1.26 15.24 -0.12
C ALA A 141 -0.04 14.53 -0.73
N PRO A 142 -0.30 13.46 -1.58
CA PRO A 142 -1.62 13.11 -2.15
C PRO A 142 -2.45 12.12 -1.33
N ILE A 143 -3.76 12.08 -1.60
CA ILE A 143 -4.64 10.95 -1.34
C ILE A 143 -4.99 10.33 -2.69
N TYR A 144 -4.74 9.04 -2.84
CA TYR A 144 -5.19 8.24 -3.98
C TYR A 144 -6.41 7.43 -3.56
N GLY A 145 -7.52 7.58 -4.28
CA GLY A 145 -8.70 6.75 -4.15
C GLY A 145 -8.93 5.94 -5.42
N GLN A 146 -9.26 4.66 -5.31
CA GLN A 146 -9.62 3.83 -6.45
C GLN A 146 -10.90 3.05 -6.16
N PHE A 147 -11.79 3.00 -7.13
CA PHE A 147 -12.91 2.08 -7.16
C PHE A 147 -12.85 1.25 -8.43
N SER A 148 -13.02 -0.06 -8.32
CA SER A 148 -12.89 -0.99 -9.44
C SER A 148 -13.98 -2.05 -9.38
N PHE A 149 -14.52 -2.41 -10.54
CA PHE A 149 -15.53 -3.45 -10.70
C PHE A 149 -15.10 -4.42 -11.80
N GLY A 150 -15.16 -5.73 -11.51
CA GLY A 150 -14.68 -6.75 -12.43
C GLY A 150 -14.89 -8.16 -11.91
N VAL A 151 -13.92 -9.03 -12.14
CA VAL A 151 -13.95 -10.43 -11.72
C VAL A 151 -12.70 -10.77 -10.90
N GLY A 152 -12.91 -11.57 -9.85
CA GLY A 152 -11.85 -12.06 -9.00
C GLY A 152 -11.80 -13.59 -8.99
N ASN A 153 -10.61 -14.13 -8.85
CA ASN A 153 -10.36 -15.55 -8.60
C ASN A 153 -9.50 -15.72 -7.34
N ASN A 154 -10.06 -16.40 -6.34
CA ASN A 154 -9.41 -16.70 -5.06
C ASN A 154 -9.24 -18.21 -4.84
N SER A 155 -9.48 -19.03 -5.89
CA SER A 155 -9.36 -20.50 -5.83
C SER A 155 -7.95 -20.98 -6.18
N LEU A 156 -7.11 -20.11 -6.69
CA LEU A 156 -5.72 -20.42 -7.01
C LEU A 156 -4.90 -20.53 -5.73
N ASP A 157 -4.12 -21.59 -5.62
CA ASP A 157 -3.21 -21.77 -4.49
C ASP A 157 -2.26 -20.57 -4.36
N HIS A 158 -2.23 -19.97 -3.16
CA HIS A 158 -1.38 -18.84 -2.82
C HIS A 158 -1.64 -17.54 -3.60
N TRP A 159 -2.47 -17.54 -4.65
CA TRP A 159 -2.74 -16.38 -5.48
C TRP A 159 -4.18 -15.91 -5.36
N GLN A 160 -4.36 -14.59 -5.42
CA GLN A 160 -5.64 -13.94 -5.64
C GLN A 160 -5.48 -13.00 -6.84
N VAL A 161 -6.34 -13.15 -7.81
CA VAL A 161 -6.32 -12.37 -9.06
C VAL A 161 -7.60 -11.55 -9.14
N PHE A 162 -7.48 -10.26 -9.40
CA PHE A 162 -8.62 -9.39 -9.68
C PHE A 162 -8.39 -8.64 -10.98
N LEU A 163 -9.31 -8.78 -11.92
CA LEU A 163 -9.30 -8.15 -13.24
C LEU A 163 -10.50 -7.21 -13.34
N SER A 164 -10.26 -5.94 -13.54
CA SER A 164 -11.29 -4.92 -13.62
C SER A 164 -11.17 -4.11 -14.91
N PRO A 165 -12.11 -4.27 -15.85
CA PRO A 165 -12.19 -3.38 -17.01
C PRO A 165 -12.82 -2.02 -16.65
N LEU A 166 -13.43 -1.88 -15.48
CA LEU A 166 -14.07 -0.65 -15.02
C LEU A 166 -13.41 -0.20 -13.71
N ALA A 167 -12.45 0.69 -13.82
CA ALA A 167 -11.75 1.27 -12.69
C ALA A 167 -11.74 2.80 -12.77
N GLY A 168 -12.01 3.45 -11.65
CA GLY A 168 -11.84 4.89 -11.46
C GLY A 168 -10.71 5.15 -10.47
N LYS A 169 -9.80 6.07 -10.79
CA LYS A 169 -8.73 6.56 -9.90
C LYS A 169 -8.95 8.04 -9.64
N SER A 170 -8.92 8.44 -8.37
CA SER A 170 -8.96 9.82 -7.92
C SER A 170 -7.63 10.16 -7.26
N THR A 171 -6.99 11.23 -7.70
CA THR A 171 -5.84 11.83 -7.03
C THR A 171 -6.27 13.15 -6.42
N THR A 172 -6.15 13.29 -5.10
CA THR A 172 -6.55 14.48 -4.35
C THR A 172 -5.34 15.09 -3.66
N VAL A 173 -5.13 16.39 -3.82
CA VAL A 173 -4.04 17.16 -3.20
C VAL A 173 -4.65 18.25 -2.35
N LEU A 174 -4.60 18.11 -1.02
CA LEU A 174 -5.20 19.09 -0.10
C LEU A 174 -4.29 20.27 0.20
N ASP A 175 -2.99 20.10 0.04
CA ASP A 175 -1.99 21.15 0.27
C ASP A 175 -2.00 22.19 -0.86
N ALA A 176 -2.09 23.47 -0.50
CA ALA A 176 -2.23 24.57 -1.45
C ALA A 176 -0.95 24.80 -2.27
N ASP A 177 0.22 24.69 -1.64
CA ASP A 177 1.51 24.92 -2.31
C ASP A 177 1.80 23.82 -3.32
N LEU A 178 1.44 22.58 -3.01
CA LEU A 178 1.56 21.45 -3.93
C LEU A 178 0.57 21.57 -5.11
N ARG A 179 -0.66 22.06 -4.88
CA ARG A 179 -1.60 22.33 -5.98
C ARG A 179 -1.09 23.41 -6.94
N ASN A 180 -0.48 24.47 -6.40
CA ASN A 180 0.08 25.54 -7.23
C ASN A 180 1.23 25.07 -8.11
N LYS A 181 1.88 23.96 -7.75
CA LYS A 181 2.95 23.30 -8.52
C LYS A 181 2.46 22.21 -9.46
N ALA A 182 1.15 22.01 -9.60
CA ALA A 182 0.55 20.89 -10.34
C ALA A 182 1.10 19.51 -9.89
N ALA A 183 1.37 19.34 -8.58
CA ALA A 183 1.94 18.11 -8.07
C ALA A 183 0.99 16.91 -8.28
N PHE A 184 1.57 15.73 -8.51
CA PHE A 184 0.85 14.45 -8.67
C PHE A 184 -0.15 14.43 -9.84
N GLY A 185 0.13 15.20 -10.92
CA GLY A 185 -0.70 15.26 -12.11
C GLY A 185 -2.05 15.96 -11.92
N VAL A 186 -2.25 16.65 -10.79
CA VAL A 186 -3.44 17.50 -10.56
C VAL A 186 -3.18 18.87 -11.13
N ASP A 187 -4.09 19.40 -11.95
CA ASP A 187 -3.94 20.71 -12.58
C ASP A 187 -3.73 21.82 -11.57
N THR A 188 -2.98 22.86 -11.98
CA THR A 188 -2.68 24.02 -11.12
C THR A 188 -3.95 24.62 -10.54
N GLY A 189 -4.00 24.72 -9.22
CA GLY A 189 -5.14 25.24 -8.46
C GLY A 189 -6.32 24.27 -8.29
N ALA A 190 -6.35 23.13 -9.01
CA ALA A 190 -7.34 22.09 -8.79
C ALA A 190 -7.01 21.30 -7.50
N THR A 191 -8.04 20.70 -6.91
CA THR A 191 -7.90 19.90 -5.68
C THR A 191 -7.84 18.42 -5.97
N TRP A 192 -8.37 17.98 -7.10
CA TRP A 192 -8.47 16.57 -7.47
C TRP A 192 -8.45 16.38 -8.98
N ARG A 193 -8.07 15.19 -9.40
CA ARG A 193 -8.13 14.67 -10.76
C ARG A 193 -8.81 13.31 -10.75
N LEU A 194 -9.64 13.04 -11.76
CA LEU A 194 -10.27 11.73 -11.97
C LEU A 194 -9.75 11.10 -13.26
N GLU A 195 -9.55 9.80 -13.21
CA GLU A 195 -9.14 8.95 -14.32
C GLU A 195 -10.05 7.74 -14.37
N ALA A 196 -10.36 7.24 -15.56
CA ALA A 196 -11.06 5.97 -15.74
C ALA A 196 -10.21 5.02 -16.58
N GLY A 197 -10.28 3.73 -16.25
CA GLY A 197 -9.40 2.78 -16.89
C GLY A 197 -9.68 1.33 -16.52
N ALA A 198 -8.69 0.50 -16.76
CA ALA A 198 -8.64 -0.89 -16.33
C ALA A 198 -7.64 -1.08 -15.18
N LYS A 199 -7.93 -2.05 -14.29
CA LYS A 199 -7.05 -2.41 -13.18
C LYS A 199 -6.83 -3.93 -13.13
N ILE A 200 -5.60 -4.31 -12.79
CA ILE A 200 -5.24 -5.68 -12.44
C ILE A 200 -4.62 -5.63 -11.04
N THR A 201 -5.11 -6.46 -10.13
CA THR A 201 -4.48 -6.68 -8.82
C THR A 201 -4.12 -8.15 -8.70
N LEU A 202 -2.87 -8.42 -8.33
CA LEU A 202 -2.34 -9.75 -8.02
C LEU A 202 -1.86 -9.75 -6.57
N ASN A 203 -2.37 -10.66 -5.77
CA ASN A 203 -1.86 -10.90 -4.42
C ASN A 203 -1.31 -12.32 -4.35
N TYR A 204 -0.15 -12.45 -3.72
CA TYR A 204 0.49 -13.72 -3.42
C TYR A 204 0.75 -13.81 -1.93
N ASN A 205 0.44 -14.95 -1.32
CA ASN A 205 0.71 -15.20 0.08
C ASN A 205 1.09 -16.67 0.27
N GLN A 206 2.33 -16.90 0.68
CA GLN A 206 2.83 -18.24 0.93
C GLN A 206 3.64 -18.31 2.22
N GLN A 207 3.30 -19.30 3.03
CA GLN A 207 4.09 -19.79 4.14
C GLN A 207 4.91 -20.99 3.64
N PHE A 208 6.20 -20.79 3.39
CA PHE A 208 7.10 -21.88 2.91
C PHE A 208 7.51 -22.82 4.03
N SER A 209 7.58 -22.31 5.26
CA SER A 209 7.85 -23.08 6.46
C SER A 209 7.29 -22.36 7.70
N GLU A 210 7.42 -22.94 8.88
CA GLU A 210 7.00 -22.31 10.15
C GLU A 210 7.71 -20.96 10.39
N VAL A 211 8.90 -20.80 9.82
CA VAL A 211 9.77 -19.64 10.04
C VAL A 211 9.87 -18.71 8.83
N PHE A 212 9.46 -19.15 7.61
CA PHE A 212 9.64 -18.35 6.40
C PHE A 212 8.34 -18.15 5.64
N SER A 213 8.00 -16.89 5.38
CA SER A 213 6.83 -16.49 4.58
C SER A 213 7.16 -15.37 3.61
N VAL A 214 6.44 -15.35 2.50
CA VAL A 214 6.49 -14.30 1.49
C VAL A 214 5.07 -13.84 1.18
N THR A 215 4.87 -12.53 1.17
CA THR A 215 3.67 -11.89 0.64
C THR A 215 4.07 -10.93 -0.47
N ALA A 216 3.30 -10.91 -1.55
CA ALA A 216 3.49 -9.94 -2.61
C ALA A 216 2.14 -9.38 -3.07
N LYS A 217 2.14 -8.11 -3.48
CA LYS A 217 1.00 -7.44 -4.09
C LYS A 217 1.48 -6.67 -5.31
N SER A 218 0.79 -6.81 -6.42
CA SER A 218 1.00 -5.98 -7.61
C SER A 218 -0.32 -5.33 -8.01
N ASP A 219 -0.29 -4.03 -8.24
CA ASP A 219 -1.38 -3.26 -8.82
C ASP A 219 -0.91 -2.63 -10.12
N ILE A 220 -1.72 -2.80 -11.19
CA ILE A 220 -1.50 -2.21 -12.50
C ILE A 220 -2.76 -1.42 -12.83
N PHE A 221 -2.63 -0.14 -13.16
CA PHE A 221 -3.75 0.70 -13.60
C PHE A 221 -3.42 1.32 -14.95
N TYR A 222 -4.25 1.05 -15.94
CA TYR A 222 -4.19 1.63 -17.27
C TYR A 222 -5.32 2.65 -17.44
N ASN A 223 -4.96 3.92 -17.64
CA ASN A 223 -5.89 5.00 -17.93
C ASN A 223 -6.28 4.93 -19.43
N TYR A 224 -7.58 4.85 -19.74
CA TYR A 224 -8.08 4.71 -21.10
C TYR A 224 -7.79 5.91 -22.02
N TRP A 225 -7.52 7.07 -21.43
CA TRP A 225 -7.20 8.28 -22.19
C TRP A 225 -5.71 8.60 -22.25
N ALA A 226 -4.87 7.75 -21.69
CA ALA A 226 -3.43 7.93 -21.66
C ALA A 226 -2.72 6.88 -22.55
N PRO A 227 -1.50 7.16 -23.04
CA PRO A 227 -0.71 6.15 -23.73
C PRO A 227 -0.32 5.00 -22.81
N LEU A 228 -0.10 3.80 -23.38
CA LEU A 228 0.32 2.62 -22.60
C LEU A 228 1.58 2.85 -21.77
N SER A 229 2.48 3.73 -22.22
CA SER A 229 3.69 4.11 -21.46
C SER A 229 3.40 4.83 -20.15
N ALA A 230 2.18 5.35 -20.00
CA ALA A 230 1.69 6.02 -18.78
C ALA A 230 0.92 5.07 -17.84
N THR A 231 1.03 3.75 -18.06
CA THR A 231 0.44 2.76 -17.15
C THR A 231 1.12 2.81 -15.80
N ASP A 232 0.32 2.95 -14.74
CA ASP A 232 0.80 2.87 -13.38
C ASP A 232 1.09 1.42 -13.02
N PHE A 233 2.21 1.20 -12.38
CA PHE A 233 2.62 -0.09 -11.87
C PHE A 233 3.12 0.05 -10.43
N MET A 234 2.65 -0.83 -9.56
CA MET A 234 3.16 -0.98 -8.20
C MET A 234 3.39 -2.46 -7.89
N LEU A 235 4.54 -2.77 -7.32
CA LEU A 235 4.87 -4.08 -6.78
C LEU A 235 5.42 -3.90 -5.37
N ASP A 236 4.89 -4.68 -4.44
CA ASP A 236 5.26 -4.68 -3.03
C ASP A 236 5.52 -6.13 -2.60
N ILE A 237 6.73 -6.45 -2.16
CA ILE A 237 7.13 -7.79 -1.74
C ILE A 237 7.68 -7.72 -0.33
N ILE A 238 7.13 -8.52 0.57
CA ILE A 238 7.59 -8.67 1.95
C ILE A 238 7.98 -10.13 2.16
N ALA A 239 9.24 -10.37 2.52
CA ALA A 239 9.73 -11.66 2.98
C ALA A 239 10.08 -11.57 4.46
N LEU A 240 9.58 -12.51 5.26
CA LEU A 240 9.79 -12.59 6.69
C LEU A 240 10.42 -13.93 7.06
N TYR A 241 11.56 -13.88 7.74
CA TYR A 241 12.23 -15.03 8.31
C TYR A 241 12.32 -14.88 9.84
N LYS A 242 11.65 -15.76 10.58
CA LYS A 242 11.66 -15.80 12.05
C LYS A 242 12.88 -16.56 12.52
N ILE A 243 13.75 -15.90 13.28
CA ILE A 243 14.92 -16.53 13.90
C ILE A 243 14.48 -17.25 15.19
N LYS A 244 13.68 -16.55 16.01
CA LYS A 244 13.16 -17.07 17.28
C LYS A 244 11.96 -16.21 17.71
N GLU A 245 10.82 -16.85 18.04
CA GLU A 245 9.60 -16.17 18.50
C GLU A 245 9.28 -14.86 17.79
N ALA A 246 9.61 -13.72 18.41
CA ALA A 246 9.39 -12.40 17.83
C ALA A 246 10.59 -11.85 17.05
N PHE A 247 11.81 -12.46 17.17
CA PHE A 247 13.00 -11.95 16.49
C PHE A 247 13.07 -12.44 15.05
N SER A 248 13.21 -11.50 14.12
CA SER A 248 13.09 -11.79 12.68
C SER A 248 14.03 -10.96 11.83
N VAL A 249 14.33 -11.50 10.63
CA VAL A 249 14.84 -10.76 9.49
C VAL A 249 13.67 -10.50 8.56
N ASN A 250 13.52 -9.26 8.11
CA ASN A 250 12.55 -8.91 7.08
C ASN A 250 13.23 -8.25 5.89
N ALA A 251 12.75 -8.59 4.70
CA ALA A 251 13.10 -7.92 3.46
C ALA A 251 11.84 -7.34 2.86
N HIS A 252 11.88 -6.07 2.49
CA HIS A 252 10.78 -5.36 1.87
C HIS A 252 11.27 -4.68 0.60
N VAL A 253 10.68 -5.04 -0.53
CA VAL A 253 11.00 -4.48 -1.86
C VAL A 253 9.76 -3.84 -2.43
N GLN A 254 9.88 -2.60 -2.85
CA GLN A 254 8.84 -1.84 -3.55
C GLN A 254 9.38 -1.36 -4.90
N LEU A 255 8.56 -1.53 -5.94
CA LEU A 255 8.78 -0.94 -7.27
C LEU A 255 7.53 -0.15 -7.64
N ILE A 256 7.71 1.08 -8.07
CA ILE A 256 6.62 1.98 -8.48
C ILE A 256 7.00 2.62 -9.81
N ARG A 257 6.06 2.63 -10.73
CA ARG A 257 6.07 3.43 -11.94
C ARG A 257 4.77 4.21 -11.98
N ASP A 258 4.85 5.52 -11.85
CA ASP A 258 3.71 6.44 -11.89
C ASP A 258 4.26 7.76 -12.43
N ILE A 259 3.96 8.05 -13.70
CA ILE A 259 4.51 9.22 -14.39
C ILE A 259 3.97 10.54 -13.84
N ASP A 260 2.82 10.49 -13.15
CA ASP A 260 2.24 11.66 -12.49
C ASP A 260 3.03 12.06 -11.23
N GLN A 261 3.80 11.13 -10.68
CA GLN A 261 4.73 11.40 -9.57
C GLN A 261 6.12 11.76 -10.07
N ILE A 262 6.70 10.90 -10.89
CA ILE A 262 8.01 11.09 -11.51
C ILE A 262 8.13 10.20 -12.75
N ASP A 263 8.66 10.72 -13.84
CA ASP A 263 8.90 9.94 -15.07
C ASP A 263 10.14 9.05 -14.95
N ALA A 264 10.13 8.18 -13.95
CA ALA A 264 11.17 7.18 -13.70
C ALA A 264 10.62 6.00 -12.90
N TRP A 265 11.30 4.86 -12.97
CA TRP A 265 11.09 3.77 -12.04
C TRP A 265 11.61 4.14 -10.65
N GLN A 266 10.76 4.01 -9.67
CA GLN A 266 11.10 4.19 -8.27
C GLN A 266 11.32 2.81 -7.63
N ARG A 267 12.42 2.65 -6.92
CA ARG A 267 12.73 1.41 -6.20
C ARG A 267 13.11 1.73 -4.76
N ARG A 268 12.54 0.97 -3.85
CA ARG A 268 12.93 0.94 -2.45
C ARG A 268 13.18 -0.51 -2.03
N SER A 269 14.31 -0.75 -1.37
CA SER A 269 14.62 -2.07 -0.81
C SER A 269 15.13 -1.87 0.62
N VAL A 270 14.59 -2.63 1.54
CA VAL A 270 14.98 -2.61 2.96
C VAL A 270 15.23 -4.03 3.39
N LEU A 271 16.39 -4.26 4.00
CA LEU A 271 16.70 -5.47 4.75
C LEU A 271 16.90 -5.03 6.20
N GLY A 272 16.11 -5.58 7.09
CA GLY A 272 16.13 -5.21 8.50
C GLY A 272 16.14 -6.42 9.42
N VAL A 273 16.75 -6.25 10.57
CA VAL A 273 16.67 -7.18 11.69
C VAL A 273 15.89 -6.51 12.81
N GLY A 274 14.97 -7.21 13.42
CA GLY A 274 14.11 -6.60 14.42
C GLY A 274 13.08 -7.55 15.01
N LEU A 275 12.02 -6.97 15.54
CA LEU A 275 10.91 -7.69 16.12
C LEU A 275 9.75 -7.75 15.13
N ALA A 276 9.15 -8.94 14.97
CA ALA A 276 7.91 -9.11 14.23
C ALA A 276 6.92 -9.94 15.03
N TYR A 277 5.68 -9.47 15.09
CA TYR A 277 4.56 -10.19 15.64
C TYR A 277 3.59 -10.57 14.53
N THR A 278 3.20 -11.84 14.47
CA THR A 278 2.28 -12.33 13.44
C THR A 278 1.07 -12.97 14.08
N ILE A 279 -0.12 -12.62 13.57
CA ILE A 279 -1.40 -13.29 13.85
C ILE A 279 -1.72 -14.16 12.63
N LYS A 280 -2.17 -15.39 12.87
CA LYS A 280 -2.56 -16.33 11.82
C LYS A 280 -4.03 -16.66 11.92
#